data_1914ea5baff298e9389e623ed22e0918
#
_entry.id   1914ea5baff298e9389e623ed22e0918
#
_cell.length_a   1.000
_cell.length_b   1.000
_cell.length_c   1.000
_cell.angle_alpha   90.00
_cell.angle_beta   90.00
_cell.angle_gamma   90.00
#
_symmetry.space_group_name_H-M   'P 1'
#
loop_
_entity.id
_entity.type
_entity.pdbx_description
1 polymer ?
#
loop_
_entity_poly.entity_id
_entity_poly.type
_entity_poly.pdbx_seq_one_letter_code
_entity_poly.pdbx_strand_id
1 'polypeptide(L)'
;LNQVINENMLPSSYTGTDTGRATSGAAMALLGKIYLTFHKWTEARNVLSQLIGRYSLMPTPDKVFDVDNKMNDEIIFAVRFNKDVEGEGHGYWFSIINLTDDTNQTKALKECYKDGDKRKDLITYVKVEDKVCVMNKFKDLKSATYNTVGNDQIILRYADVLLMYAEA
;
A
#
# COMPACT_ATOMS: atom_id res chain seq x y z
N LEU A 1 12.27 3.57 17.90
CA LEU A 1 12.73 3.20 16.54
C LEU A 1 14.25 3.30 16.41
N ASN A 2 14.90 4.38 16.86
CA ASN A 2 16.36 4.53 16.79
C ASN A 2 17.09 3.34 17.44
N GLN A 3 16.69 2.93 18.64
CA GLN A 3 17.28 1.77 19.32
C GLN A 3 17.11 0.50 18.48
N VAL A 4 15.91 0.24 17.99
CA VAL A 4 15.59 -0.94 17.16
C VAL A 4 16.48 -1.03 15.92
N ILE A 5 16.75 0.11 15.29
CA ILE A 5 17.58 0.20 14.09
C ILE A 5 19.06 0.03 14.44
N ASN A 6 19.55 0.76 15.45
CA ASN A 6 20.96 0.79 15.82
C ASN A 6 21.45 -0.55 16.39
N GLU A 7 20.59 -1.28 17.12
CA GLU A 7 20.88 -2.58 17.69
C GLU A 7 20.54 -3.75 16.76
N ASN A 8 20.12 -3.47 15.50
CA ASN A 8 19.72 -4.48 14.52
C ASN A 8 18.70 -5.51 15.06
N MET A 9 17.72 -5.03 15.84
CA MET A 9 16.74 -5.89 16.50
C MET A 9 15.74 -6.55 15.52
N LEU A 10 15.63 -6.04 14.30
CA LEU A 10 14.73 -6.57 13.28
C LEU A 10 15.52 -7.05 12.06
N PRO A 11 15.15 -8.20 11.48
CA PRO A 11 15.75 -8.68 10.24
C PRO A 11 15.39 -7.79 9.05
N SER A 12 16.13 -7.95 7.95
CA SER A 12 15.84 -7.24 6.69
C SER A 12 14.61 -7.78 5.98
N SER A 13 14.28 -9.05 6.15
CA SER A 13 13.13 -9.72 5.53
C SER A 13 12.65 -10.90 6.37
N TYR A 14 11.43 -11.32 6.12
CA TYR A 14 10.84 -12.56 6.63
C TYR A 14 10.37 -13.43 5.47
N THR A 15 10.28 -14.74 5.70
CA THR A 15 9.81 -15.73 4.72
C THR A 15 8.71 -16.62 5.31
N GLY A 16 7.98 -17.33 4.46
CA GLY A 16 6.94 -18.24 4.87
C GLY A 16 5.79 -17.55 5.62
N THR A 17 5.38 -18.14 6.73
CA THR A 17 4.29 -17.64 7.58
C THR A 17 4.58 -16.31 8.26
N ASP A 18 5.84 -15.95 8.40
CA ASP A 18 6.26 -14.68 9.02
C ASP A 18 6.31 -13.50 8.02
N THR A 19 6.09 -13.75 6.74
CA THR A 19 6.03 -12.69 5.71
C THR A 19 4.98 -11.64 6.08
N GLY A 20 5.39 -10.37 6.10
CA GLY A 20 4.52 -9.24 6.49
C GLY A 20 4.78 -8.71 7.91
N ARG A 21 5.60 -9.39 8.72
CA ARG A 21 6.08 -8.82 9.99
C ARG A 21 6.95 -7.59 9.76
N ALA A 22 7.03 -6.73 10.79
CA ALA A 22 7.84 -5.51 10.72
C ALA A 22 9.32 -5.83 10.56
N THR A 23 9.93 -5.29 9.51
CA THR A 23 11.36 -5.43 9.17
C THR A 23 12.15 -4.20 9.59
N SER A 24 13.49 -4.29 9.52
CA SER A 24 14.36 -3.11 9.70
C SER A 24 14.03 -2.00 8.69
N GLY A 25 13.66 -2.36 7.44
CA GLY A 25 13.20 -1.41 6.43
C GLY A 25 11.92 -0.69 6.81
N ALA A 26 10.95 -1.40 7.41
CA ALA A 26 9.72 -0.79 7.92
C ALA A 26 10.01 0.21 9.05
N ALA A 27 10.92 -0.13 9.99
CA ALA A 27 11.33 0.76 11.07
C ALA A 27 12.02 2.02 10.54
N MET A 28 12.92 1.90 9.55
CA MET A 28 13.61 3.02 8.93
C MET A 28 12.65 3.94 8.15
N ALA A 29 11.75 3.38 7.35
CA ALA A 29 10.78 4.17 6.59
C ALA A 29 9.84 4.96 7.53
N LEU A 30 9.36 4.32 8.60
CA LEU A 30 8.53 5.00 9.59
C LEU A 30 9.31 6.09 10.34
N LEU A 31 10.56 5.84 10.71
CA LEU A 31 11.41 6.85 11.37
C LEU A 31 11.68 8.04 10.46
N GLY A 32 11.93 7.82 9.17
CA GLY A 32 12.08 8.88 8.17
C GLY A 32 10.83 9.76 8.08
N LYS A 33 9.66 9.15 8.05
CA LYS A 33 8.37 9.87 8.06
C LYS A 33 8.18 10.71 9.33
N ILE A 34 8.55 10.17 10.49
CA ILE A 34 8.51 10.90 11.75
C ILE A 34 9.45 12.09 11.71
N TYR A 35 10.69 11.92 11.26
CA TYR A 35 11.65 13.01 11.15
C TYR A 35 11.18 14.14 10.22
N LEU A 36 10.59 13.81 9.06
CA LEU A 36 9.98 14.82 8.17
C LEU A 36 8.85 15.58 8.87
N THR A 37 7.96 14.88 9.56
CA THR A 37 6.85 15.50 10.31
C THR A 37 7.35 16.52 11.34
N PHE A 38 8.54 16.29 11.93
CA PHE A 38 9.17 17.20 12.88
C PHE A 38 10.21 18.15 12.24
N HIS A 39 10.23 18.25 10.91
CA HIS A 39 11.14 19.09 10.14
C HIS A 39 12.64 18.81 10.41
N LYS A 40 12.97 17.57 10.75
CA LYS A 40 14.33 17.07 10.95
C LYS A 40 14.89 16.52 9.64
N TRP A 41 15.14 17.42 8.70
CA TRP A 41 15.45 17.07 7.31
C TRP A 41 16.73 16.23 7.17
N THR A 42 17.78 16.61 7.90
CA THR A 42 19.06 15.88 7.87
C THR A 42 18.91 14.44 8.40
N GLU A 43 18.23 14.28 9.53
CA GLU A 43 17.99 12.96 10.11
C GLU A 43 17.06 12.11 9.22
N ALA A 44 16.03 12.72 8.62
CA ALA A 44 15.16 12.06 7.66
C ALA A 44 15.97 11.55 6.46
N ARG A 45 16.76 12.42 5.84
CA ARG A 45 17.62 12.07 4.71
C ARG A 45 18.59 10.94 5.06
N ASN A 46 19.24 11.00 6.22
CA ASN A 46 20.21 10.00 6.65
C ASN A 46 19.60 8.61 6.85
N VAL A 47 18.39 8.51 7.41
CA VAL A 47 17.74 7.22 7.60
C VAL A 47 17.11 6.71 6.29
N LEU A 48 16.47 7.57 5.50
CA LEU A 48 15.82 7.18 4.25
C LEU A 48 16.82 6.77 3.17
N SER A 49 18.01 7.41 3.13
CA SER A 49 19.08 7.01 2.18
C SER A 49 19.48 5.56 2.30
N GLN A 50 19.36 4.96 3.48
CA GLN A 50 19.69 3.56 3.72
C GLN A 50 18.68 2.58 3.07
N LEU A 51 17.52 3.08 2.65
CA LEU A 51 16.50 2.30 1.95
C LEU A 51 16.62 2.38 0.42
N ILE A 52 17.37 3.35 -0.09
CA ILE A 52 17.54 3.54 -1.52
C ILE A 52 18.24 2.32 -2.12
N GLY A 53 17.58 1.70 -3.13
CA GLY A 53 18.07 0.49 -3.80
C GLY A 53 17.79 -0.82 -3.07
N ARG A 54 17.14 -0.82 -1.88
CA ARG A 54 16.72 -2.06 -1.21
C ARG A 54 15.39 -2.60 -1.71
N TYR A 55 14.61 -1.76 -2.34
CA TYR A 55 13.28 -2.05 -2.89
C TYR A 55 13.22 -1.56 -4.33
N SER A 56 12.21 -1.97 -5.08
CA SER A 56 12.02 -1.58 -6.47
C SER A 56 10.59 -1.12 -6.72
N LEU A 57 10.43 -0.09 -7.54
CA LEU A 57 9.09 0.30 -7.98
C LEU A 57 8.50 -0.77 -8.90
N MET A 58 7.21 -1.03 -8.75
CA MET A 58 6.51 -1.89 -9.69
C MET A 58 6.38 -1.20 -11.06
N PRO A 59 6.33 -1.97 -12.18
CA PRO A 59 6.28 -1.42 -13.53
C PRO A 59 5.07 -0.52 -13.78
N THR A 60 3.97 -0.81 -13.08
CA THR A 60 2.72 -0.04 -13.20
C THR A 60 2.00 0.02 -11.85
N PRO A 61 1.22 1.08 -11.57
CA PRO A 61 0.55 1.26 -10.30
C PRO A 61 -0.42 0.13 -9.94
N ASP A 62 -1.06 -0.52 -10.90
CA ASP A 62 -1.97 -1.66 -10.69
C ASP A 62 -1.24 -2.87 -10.10
N LYS A 63 0.04 -3.08 -10.47
CA LYS A 63 0.85 -4.18 -9.95
C LYS A 63 1.21 -4.03 -8.47
N VAL A 64 1.20 -2.80 -7.95
CA VAL A 64 1.42 -2.55 -6.51
C VAL A 64 0.27 -3.11 -5.67
N PHE A 65 -0.97 -2.98 -6.16
CA PHE A 65 -2.19 -3.32 -5.42
C PHE A 65 -2.81 -4.67 -5.83
N ASP A 66 -2.11 -5.43 -6.66
CA ASP A 66 -2.56 -6.72 -7.16
C ASP A 66 -2.63 -7.74 -6.01
N VAL A 67 -3.83 -8.26 -5.75
CA VAL A 67 -4.10 -9.23 -4.67
C VAL A 67 -3.34 -10.55 -4.85
N ASP A 68 -2.95 -10.87 -6.09
CA ASP A 68 -2.15 -12.05 -6.41
C ASP A 68 -0.63 -11.80 -6.30
N ASN A 69 -0.21 -10.56 -6.10
CA ASN A 69 1.20 -10.16 -6.00
C ASN A 69 1.48 -9.39 -4.70
N LYS A 70 1.01 -9.96 -3.58
CA LYS A 70 1.17 -9.38 -2.25
C LYS A 70 2.64 -9.31 -1.84
N MET A 71 2.98 -8.32 -1.00
CA MET A 71 4.35 -8.09 -0.53
C MET A 71 5.38 -8.09 -1.67
N ASN A 72 4.97 -7.53 -2.82
CA ASN A 72 5.88 -7.32 -3.96
C ASN A 72 7.04 -6.37 -3.60
N ASP A 73 8.01 -6.25 -4.50
CA ASP A 73 9.26 -5.52 -4.26
C ASP A 73 9.10 -4.04 -3.90
N GLU A 74 7.91 -3.45 -4.10
CA GLU A 74 7.62 -2.08 -3.69
C GLU A 74 7.08 -1.98 -2.26
N ILE A 75 6.53 -3.06 -1.70
CA ILE A 75 5.85 -3.04 -0.40
C ILE A 75 6.87 -3.21 0.74
N ILE A 76 6.97 -2.21 1.60
CA ILE A 76 7.84 -2.23 2.78
C ILE A 76 7.12 -2.80 3.99
N PHE A 77 5.84 -2.40 4.18
CA PHE A 77 5.01 -2.89 5.27
C PHE A 77 3.53 -2.81 4.90
N ALA A 78 2.80 -3.87 5.20
CA ALA A 78 1.34 -3.93 5.05
C ALA A 78 0.70 -4.76 6.17
N VAL A 79 -0.53 -4.42 6.53
CA VAL A 79 -1.39 -5.31 7.31
C VAL A 79 -1.92 -6.36 6.35
N ARG A 80 -1.63 -7.64 6.64
CA ARG A 80 -1.97 -8.78 5.80
C ARG A 80 -3.39 -9.26 6.07
N PHE A 81 -4.09 -9.58 4.98
CA PHE A 81 -5.41 -10.20 5.02
C PHE A 81 -5.43 -11.49 4.19
N ASN A 82 -6.20 -12.47 4.63
CA ASN A 82 -6.34 -13.74 3.92
C ASN A 82 -7.82 -14.12 3.84
N LYS A 83 -8.40 -14.03 2.64
CA LYS A 83 -9.81 -14.37 2.40
C LYS A 83 -10.12 -15.87 2.54
N ASP A 84 -9.10 -16.73 2.46
CA ASP A 84 -9.24 -18.18 2.50
C ASP A 84 -9.18 -18.72 3.94
N VAL A 85 -8.97 -17.84 4.93
CA VAL A 85 -8.98 -18.17 6.37
C VAL A 85 -10.10 -17.39 7.05
N GLU A 86 -10.95 -18.10 7.78
CA GLU A 86 -12.07 -17.50 8.50
C GLU A 86 -11.57 -16.46 9.50
N GLY A 87 -12.14 -15.25 9.44
CA GLY A 87 -11.78 -14.12 10.30
C GLY A 87 -10.55 -13.32 9.85
N GLU A 88 -9.81 -13.75 8.83
CA GLU A 88 -8.63 -13.05 8.31
C GLU A 88 -8.90 -12.23 7.03
N GLY A 89 -10.08 -12.35 6.44
CA GLY A 89 -10.52 -11.47 5.37
C GLY A 89 -11.03 -10.14 5.90
N HIS A 90 -11.05 -9.11 5.05
CA HIS A 90 -11.70 -7.85 5.40
C HIS A 90 -12.80 -7.49 4.41
N GLY A 91 -13.70 -6.59 4.82
CA GLY A 91 -14.72 -6.06 3.92
C GLY A 91 -14.22 -4.85 3.12
N TYR A 92 -14.81 -4.62 1.96
CA TYR A 92 -14.55 -3.43 1.14
C TYR A 92 -15.10 -2.12 1.75
N TRP A 93 -15.34 -2.06 3.05
CA TRP A 93 -16.04 -0.96 3.71
C TRP A 93 -15.50 0.44 3.35
N PHE A 94 -14.20 0.55 3.13
CA PHE A 94 -13.55 1.80 2.74
C PHE A 94 -13.59 2.08 1.23
N SER A 95 -13.94 1.08 0.42
CA SER A 95 -13.98 1.16 -1.05
C SER A 95 -15.34 0.82 -1.63
N ILE A 96 -16.26 0.33 -0.79
CA ILE A 96 -17.64 0.08 -1.22
C ILE A 96 -18.33 1.39 -1.48
N ILE A 97 -18.80 1.46 -2.66
CA ILE A 97 -19.76 2.47 -3.05
C ILE A 97 -21.04 1.73 -3.36
N ASN A 98 -22.06 1.98 -2.57
CA ASN A 98 -23.39 1.42 -2.79
C ASN A 98 -23.91 1.97 -4.13
N LEU A 99 -23.80 1.17 -5.27
CA LEU A 99 -23.92 1.85 -6.44
C LEU A 99 -24.30 1.20 -7.70
N THR A 100 -25.28 1.72 -8.17
CA THR A 100 -25.73 1.69 -9.54
C THR A 100 -24.98 2.67 -10.46
N ASP A 101 -24.21 3.61 -9.91
CA ASP A 101 -23.53 4.62 -10.71
C ASP A 101 -22.21 5.16 -10.11
N ASP A 102 -21.44 5.83 -10.93
CA ASP A 102 -20.14 6.43 -10.70
C ASP A 102 -20.21 7.80 -9.99
N THR A 103 -21.27 8.05 -9.21
CA THR A 103 -21.56 9.39 -8.67
C THR A 103 -20.75 9.77 -7.44
N ASN A 104 -20.09 8.84 -6.77
CA ASN A 104 -19.39 9.11 -5.50
C ASN A 104 -17.98 9.68 -5.68
N GLN A 105 -17.43 9.68 -6.88
CA GLN A 105 -16.18 10.39 -7.14
C GLN A 105 -16.44 11.87 -7.28
N THR A 106 -15.67 12.69 -6.56
CA THR A 106 -15.69 14.12 -6.79
C THR A 106 -15.19 14.43 -8.21
N LYS A 107 -15.74 15.48 -8.82
CA LYS A 107 -15.27 15.98 -10.12
C LYS A 107 -13.74 16.22 -10.10
N ALA A 108 -13.23 16.80 -9.02
CA ALA A 108 -11.81 17.04 -8.84
C ALA A 108 -10.97 15.75 -8.91
N LEU A 109 -11.43 14.63 -8.33
CA LEU A 109 -10.72 13.36 -8.40
C LEU A 109 -10.74 12.79 -9.83
N LYS A 110 -11.87 12.88 -10.54
CA LYS A 110 -11.96 12.42 -11.93
C LYS A 110 -11.05 13.20 -12.88
N GLU A 111 -10.88 14.49 -12.63
CA GLU A 111 -10.15 15.42 -13.49
C GLU A 111 -8.67 15.61 -13.11
N CYS A 112 -8.22 15.12 -11.94
CA CYS A 112 -6.84 15.31 -11.48
C CYS A 112 -5.81 14.50 -12.29
N TYR A 113 -6.23 13.45 -12.99
CA TYR A 113 -5.36 12.61 -13.80
C TYR A 113 -5.51 12.95 -15.29
N LYS A 114 -4.37 13.18 -15.93
CA LYS A 114 -4.30 13.44 -17.37
C LYS A 114 -4.51 12.15 -18.17
N ASP A 115 -4.82 12.30 -19.46
CA ASP A 115 -4.88 11.16 -20.37
C ASP A 115 -3.50 10.49 -20.48
N GLY A 116 -3.51 9.16 -20.45
CA GLY A 116 -2.29 8.34 -20.39
C GLY A 116 -1.72 8.11 -18.99
N ASP A 117 -2.22 8.77 -17.95
CA ASP A 117 -1.82 8.46 -16.57
C ASP A 117 -2.46 7.16 -16.09
N LYS A 118 -1.64 6.12 -15.92
CA LYS A 118 -2.11 4.78 -15.52
C LYS A 118 -2.76 4.74 -14.12
N ARG A 119 -2.55 5.75 -13.29
CA ARG A 119 -3.21 5.86 -11.98
C ARG A 119 -4.71 6.14 -12.12
N LYS A 120 -5.14 6.72 -13.25
CA LYS A 120 -6.55 6.95 -13.57
C LYS A 120 -7.36 5.67 -13.50
N ASP A 121 -6.80 4.55 -13.95
CA ASP A 121 -7.48 3.26 -13.94
C ASP A 121 -7.73 2.74 -12.51
N LEU A 122 -6.87 3.08 -11.57
CA LEU A 122 -7.01 2.65 -10.17
C LEU A 122 -8.18 3.31 -9.44
N ILE A 123 -8.56 4.52 -9.86
CA ILE A 123 -9.69 5.26 -9.27
C ILE A 123 -11.03 4.95 -9.93
N THR A 124 -11.04 4.18 -11.02
CA THR A 124 -12.28 3.72 -11.62
C THR A 124 -12.94 2.65 -10.75
N TYR A 125 -14.22 2.42 -10.98
CA TYR A 125 -14.98 1.41 -10.25
C TYR A 125 -15.21 0.18 -11.12
N VAL A 126 -15.10 -0.99 -10.50
CA VAL A 126 -15.45 -2.27 -11.12
C VAL A 126 -16.62 -2.89 -10.37
N LYS A 127 -17.54 -3.46 -11.11
CA LYS A 127 -18.68 -4.17 -10.58
C LYS A 127 -18.22 -5.54 -10.10
N VAL A 128 -18.45 -5.87 -8.84
CA VAL A 128 -18.10 -7.18 -8.24
C VAL A 128 -19.33 -8.05 -7.98
N GLU A 129 -20.48 -7.42 -7.78
CA GLU A 129 -21.81 -8.06 -7.65
C GLU A 129 -22.85 -7.15 -8.29
N ASP A 130 -24.11 -7.62 -8.43
CA ASP A 130 -25.16 -6.88 -9.15
C ASP A 130 -25.39 -5.45 -8.67
N LYS A 131 -25.12 -5.16 -7.42
CA LYS A 131 -25.32 -3.84 -6.81
C LYS A 131 -24.09 -3.27 -6.12
N VAL A 132 -22.93 -3.91 -6.25
CA VAL A 132 -21.74 -3.52 -5.54
C VAL A 132 -20.63 -3.21 -6.53
N CYS A 133 -20.16 -1.98 -6.48
CA CYS A 133 -18.97 -1.54 -7.19
C CYS A 133 -17.85 -1.25 -6.19
N VAL A 134 -16.63 -1.62 -6.53
CA VAL A 134 -15.44 -1.32 -5.75
C VAL A 134 -14.44 -0.55 -6.59
N MET A 135 -13.65 0.28 -5.93
CA MET A 135 -12.56 0.97 -6.60
C MET A 135 -11.56 -0.06 -7.14
N ASN A 136 -11.16 0.08 -8.38
CA ASN A 136 -10.28 -0.86 -9.07
C ASN A 136 -8.95 -1.10 -8.33
N LYS A 137 -8.48 -0.11 -7.59
CA LYS A 137 -7.30 -0.20 -6.71
C LYS A 137 -7.40 -1.31 -5.67
N PHE A 138 -8.60 -1.64 -5.21
CA PHE A 138 -8.84 -2.58 -4.11
C PHE A 138 -9.67 -3.79 -4.53
N LYS A 139 -9.77 -4.06 -5.82
CA LYS A 139 -10.55 -5.19 -6.31
C LYS A 139 -9.91 -6.52 -5.91
N ASP A 140 -10.74 -7.43 -5.48
CA ASP A 140 -10.44 -8.88 -5.38
C ASP A 140 -11.58 -9.65 -6.07
N LEU A 141 -11.42 -9.88 -7.37
CA LEU A 141 -12.43 -10.57 -8.17
C LEU A 141 -12.51 -12.08 -7.90
N LYS A 142 -11.60 -12.61 -7.08
CA LYS A 142 -11.59 -14.02 -6.66
C LYS A 142 -12.23 -14.21 -5.29
N SER A 143 -12.64 -13.13 -4.62
CA SER A 143 -13.39 -13.24 -3.38
C SER A 143 -14.80 -13.76 -3.64
N ALA A 144 -15.28 -14.63 -2.76
CA ALA A 144 -16.65 -15.17 -2.84
C ALA A 144 -17.70 -14.09 -2.51
N THR A 145 -17.35 -13.11 -1.71
CA THR A 145 -18.24 -12.00 -1.31
C THR A 145 -17.44 -10.72 -1.11
N TYR A 146 -18.11 -9.58 -1.19
CA TYR A 146 -17.51 -8.27 -0.90
C TYR A 146 -17.14 -8.06 0.59
N ASN A 147 -17.55 -8.98 1.46
CA ASN A 147 -17.26 -8.94 2.90
C ASN A 147 -16.02 -9.73 3.30
N THR A 148 -15.42 -10.50 2.40
CA THR A 148 -14.28 -11.37 2.69
C THR A 148 -13.25 -11.26 1.59
N VAL A 149 -12.57 -10.12 1.52
CA VAL A 149 -11.53 -9.87 0.52
C VAL A 149 -10.14 -10.01 1.12
N GLY A 150 -9.19 -10.35 0.29
CA GLY A 150 -7.83 -10.62 0.68
C GLY A 150 -6.84 -9.48 0.40
N ASN A 151 -7.29 -8.30 -0.03
CA ASN A 151 -6.37 -7.19 -0.29
C ASN A 151 -5.65 -6.75 0.98
N ASP A 152 -4.33 -6.69 0.93
CA ASP A 152 -3.52 -6.17 2.03
C ASP A 152 -3.68 -4.65 2.16
N GLN A 153 -3.71 -4.14 3.39
CA GLN A 153 -3.67 -2.72 3.66
C GLN A 153 -2.22 -2.25 3.67
N ILE A 154 -1.77 -1.63 2.60
CA ILE A 154 -0.41 -1.11 2.44
C ILE A 154 -0.23 0.11 3.34
N ILE A 155 0.77 0.08 4.22
CA ILE A 155 1.11 1.16 5.16
C ILE A 155 2.34 1.92 4.70
N LEU A 156 3.39 1.23 4.24
CA LEU A 156 4.64 1.81 3.78
C LEU A 156 5.05 1.16 2.46
N ARG A 157 5.41 1.98 1.48
CA ARG A 157 5.92 1.51 0.20
C ARG A 157 7.08 2.37 -0.31
N TYR A 158 7.86 1.80 -1.19
CA TYR A 158 9.09 2.42 -1.67
C TYR A 158 8.87 3.76 -2.41
N ALA A 159 7.77 3.91 -3.15
CA ALA A 159 7.43 5.18 -3.77
C ALA A 159 7.32 6.32 -2.74
N ASP A 160 6.73 6.07 -1.55
CA ASP A 160 6.64 7.03 -0.46
C ASP A 160 8.05 7.36 0.09
N VAL A 161 8.93 6.35 0.23
CA VAL A 161 10.32 6.56 0.65
C VAL A 161 11.08 7.46 -0.32
N LEU A 162 10.92 7.26 -1.64
CA LEU A 162 11.56 8.10 -2.65
C LEU A 162 11.08 9.56 -2.58
N LEU A 163 9.77 9.76 -2.40
CA LEU A 163 9.19 11.10 -2.24
C LEU A 163 9.66 11.77 -0.95
N MET A 164 9.64 11.05 0.16
CA MET A 164 10.16 11.54 1.45
C MET A 164 11.66 11.87 1.40
N TYR A 165 12.44 11.06 0.70
CA TYR A 165 13.86 11.31 0.51
C TYR A 165 14.13 12.54 -0.36
N ALA A 166 13.29 12.78 -1.37
CA ALA A 166 13.39 13.96 -2.22
C ALA A 166 12.96 15.25 -1.50
N GLU A 167 12.06 15.15 -0.53
CA GLU A 167 11.62 16.26 0.31
C GLU A 167 12.68 16.65 1.35
N ALA A 168 13.43 15.68 1.87
CA ALA A 168 14.47 15.87 2.89
C ALA A 168 15.79 16.41 2.32
#